data_cd886e634dce077ebfa29f1479438a43
#
_entry.id   cd886e634dce077ebfa29f1479438a43
#
_cell.length_a   1.000
_cell.length_b   1.000
_cell.length_c   1.000
_cell.angle_alpha   90.00
_cell.angle_beta   90.00
_cell.angle_gamma   90.00
#
_symmetry.space_group_name_H-M   'P 1'
#
loop_
_entity.id
_entity.type
_entity.pdbx_description
1 polymer ?
#
loop_
_entity_poly.entity_id
_entity_poly.type
_entity_poly.pdbx_seq_one_letter_code
_entity_poly.pdbx_strand_id
1 'polypeptide(L)'
;NMADGCILLVDAFEGPMPQTRFVLQKALQIGLKPVVVVNKVDKPNCRPDEVYEMVFDLMFSLNATEDQLDFPVIYGSAKNNWMSTDWKTPTENLIPLLDAIIEHIPAPKQLEGTPQMLITSLDYSSYTGRIAVGRVHRGTLKEGMNITLAKRDGSLVKSKIKELHTFEGLGRKKTDAVSSGDICAVVGIDGFEIGDTICDFENPEPLPPIAIDEPTMSMLFT
;
A
#
# COMPACT_ATOMS: atom_id res chain seq x y z
N ASN A 1 3.16 2.22 3.39
CA ASN A 1 2.60 3.35 4.16
C ASN A 1 1.23 3.86 3.64
N MET A 2 0.66 3.24 2.60
CA MET A 2 -0.69 3.59 2.09
C MET A 2 -1.71 2.44 2.24
N ALA A 3 -1.26 1.24 2.62
CA ALA A 3 -2.09 0.04 2.72
C ALA A 3 -2.32 -0.37 4.17
N ASP A 4 -3.42 -1.06 4.44
CA ASP A 4 -3.78 -1.63 5.75
C ASP A 4 -3.54 -3.14 5.81
N GLY A 5 -3.33 -3.78 4.65
CA GLY A 5 -2.98 -5.18 4.49
C GLY A 5 -2.24 -5.44 3.20
N CYS A 6 -1.85 -6.68 2.97
CA CYS A 6 -1.20 -7.09 1.73
C CYS A 6 -1.66 -8.47 1.27
N ILE A 7 -1.67 -8.67 -0.04
CA ILE A 7 -1.82 -10.00 -0.63
C ILE A 7 -0.44 -10.55 -0.92
N LEU A 8 -0.08 -11.65 -0.28
CA LEU A 8 1.13 -12.40 -0.57
C LEU A 8 0.84 -13.45 -1.65
N LEU A 9 1.21 -13.15 -2.88
CA LEU A 9 1.01 -14.05 -4.01
C LEU A 9 2.19 -15.00 -4.17
N VAL A 10 1.93 -16.31 -4.13
CA VAL A 10 2.95 -17.37 -4.22
C VAL A 10 2.57 -18.38 -5.31
N ASP A 11 3.55 -18.85 -6.08
CA ASP A 11 3.35 -19.90 -7.08
C ASP A 11 3.23 -21.27 -6.39
N ALA A 12 2.18 -22.04 -6.71
CA ALA A 12 1.91 -23.36 -6.13
C ALA A 12 2.98 -24.42 -6.42
N PHE A 13 3.87 -24.18 -7.37
CA PHE A 13 4.98 -25.08 -7.71
C PHE A 13 6.31 -24.60 -7.11
N GLU A 14 6.64 -23.31 -7.29
CA GLU A 14 7.94 -22.77 -6.89
C GLU A 14 8.01 -22.42 -5.39
N GLY A 15 6.87 -22.04 -4.79
CA GLY A 15 6.83 -21.54 -3.42
C GLY A 15 7.34 -20.10 -3.28
N PRO A 16 7.64 -19.66 -2.06
CA PRO A 16 8.16 -18.31 -1.81
C PRO A 16 9.59 -18.16 -2.33
N MET A 17 9.81 -17.15 -3.16
CA MET A 17 11.10 -16.81 -3.77
C MET A 17 11.88 -15.80 -2.90
N PRO A 18 13.19 -15.57 -3.13
CA PRO A 18 13.97 -14.60 -2.37
C PRO A 18 13.37 -13.19 -2.36
N GLN A 19 12.79 -12.75 -3.47
CA GLN A 19 12.09 -11.46 -3.57
C GLN A 19 10.85 -11.41 -2.65
N THR A 20 10.13 -12.53 -2.56
CA THR A 20 8.98 -12.68 -1.65
C THR A 20 9.39 -12.46 -0.21
N ARG A 21 10.54 -13.02 0.21
CA ARG A 21 11.10 -12.84 1.56
C ARG A 21 11.35 -11.37 1.86
N PHE A 22 12.01 -10.64 0.97
CA PHE A 22 12.35 -9.23 1.18
C PHE A 22 11.09 -8.36 1.29
N VAL A 23 10.15 -8.50 0.37
CA VAL A 23 8.91 -7.71 0.37
C VAL A 23 8.04 -8.04 1.57
N LEU A 24 7.90 -9.33 1.90
CA LEU A 24 7.15 -9.77 3.07
C LEU A 24 7.75 -9.22 4.37
N GLN A 25 9.08 -9.27 4.53
CA GLN A 25 9.75 -8.70 5.70
C GLN A 25 9.39 -7.22 5.90
N LYS A 26 9.41 -6.41 4.84
CA LYS A 26 9.03 -5.00 4.91
C LYS A 26 7.54 -4.83 5.26
N ALA A 27 6.66 -5.64 4.68
CA ALA A 27 5.23 -5.61 4.98
C ALA A 27 4.94 -5.94 6.47
N LEU A 28 5.58 -6.99 6.99
CA LEU A 28 5.42 -7.38 8.39
C LEU A 28 5.96 -6.33 9.36
N GLN A 29 7.12 -5.72 9.06
CA GLN A 29 7.73 -4.66 9.88
C GLN A 29 6.85 -3.42 10.04
N ILE A 30 6.07 -3.05 9.02
CA ILE A 30 5.11 -1.93 9.09
C ILE A 30 3.73 -2.37 9.61
N GLY A 31 3.59 -3.62 10.07
CA GLY A 31 2.38 -4.12 10.71
C GLY A 31 1.25 -4.51 9.77
N LEU A 32 1.50 -4.73 8.48
CA LEU A 32 0.46 -5.17 7.55
C LEU A 32 0.01 -6.60 7.88
N LYS A 33 -1.31 -6.84 7.74
CA LYS A 33 -1.89 -8.19 7.80
C LYS A 33 -1.84 -8.82 6.41
N PRO A 34 -1.24 -10.02 6.25
CA PRO A 34 -1.20 -10.70 4.97
C PRO A 34 -2.44 -11.55 4.71
N VAL A 35 -2.89 -11.58 3.47
CA VAL A 35 -3.75 -12.63 2.90
C VAL A 35 -2.89 -13.42 1.92
N VAL A 36 -2.70 -14.70 2.14
CA VAL A 36 -1.85 -15.53 1.29
C VAL A 36 -2.66 -16.09 0.13
N VAL A 37 -2.14 -15.95 -1.08
CA VAL A 37 -2.75 -16.52 -2.29
C VAL A 37 -1.77 -17.48 -2.96
N VAL A 38 -2.08 -18.76 -2.90
CA VAL A 38 -1.34 -19.83 -3.60
C VAL A 38 -1.93 -20.00 -4.99
N ASN A 39 -1.28 -19.37 -5.96
CA ASN A 39 -1.74 -19.29 -7.35
C ASN A 39 -1.13 -20.39 -8.23
N LYS A 40 -1.75 -20.64 -9.38
CA LYS A 40 -1.34 -21.62 -10.40
C LYS A 40 -1.48 -23.07 -9.94
N VAL A 41 -2.50 -23.35 -9.14
CA VAL A 41 -2.83 -24.75 -8.73
C VAL A 41 -3.39 -25.59 -9.90
N ASP A 42 -3.61 -24.98 -11.06
CA ASP A 42 -3.95 -25.67 -12.32
C ASP A 42 -2.74 -26.38 -12.97
N LYS A 43 -1.52 -26.13 -12.51
CA LYS A 43 -0.34 -26.80 -13.03
C LYS A 43 -0.26 -28.27 -12.56
N PRO A 44 0.14 -29.22 -13.43
CA PRO A 44 0.14 -30.65 -13.10
C PRO A 44 1.09 -31.04 -11.96
N ASN A 45 2.12 -30.24 -11.68
CA ASN A 45 3.11 -30.49 -10.64
C ASN A 45 2.99 -29.53 -9.45
N CYS A 46 1.82 -28.92 -9.24
CA CYS A 46 1.60 -28.06 -8.10
C CYS A 46 1.64 -28.86 -6.79
N ARG A 47 2.13 -28.21 -5.72
CA ARG A 47 2.23 -28.75 -4.36
C ARG A 47 1.74 -27.73 -3.32
N PRO A 48 0.43 -27.38 -3.37
CA PRO A 48 -0.10 -26.30 -2.57
C PRO A 48 0.08 -26.47 -1.07
N ASP A 49 -0.04 -27.71 -0.56
CA ASP A 49 0.10 -28.03 0.86
C ASP A 49 1.55 -27.79 1.34
N GLU A 50 2.56 -28.20 0.54
CA GLU A 50 3.96 -27.93 0.87
C GLU A 50 4.28 -26.41 0.78
N VAL A 51 3.70 -25.72 -0.20
CA VAL A 51 3.89 -24.28 -0.35
C VAL A 51 3.28 -23.51 0.84
N TYR A 52 2.15 -23.97 1.37
CA TYR A 52 1.59 -23.43 2.61
C TYR A 52 2.60 -23.52 3.76
N GLU A 53 3.17 -24.70 4.01
CA GLU A 53 4.17 -24.90 5.05
C GLU A 53 5.41 -24.00 4.82
N MET A 54 5.88 -23.88 3.59
CA MET A 54 7.01 -22.99 3.24
C MET A 54 6.71 -21.51 3.55
N VAL A 55 5.48 -21.06 3.32
CA VAL A 55 5.06 -19.70 3.63
C VAL A 55 4.97 -19.49 5.14
N PHE A 56 4.42 -20.45 5.86
CA PHE A 56 4.34 -20.43 7.33
C PHE A 56 5.74 -20.34 7.96
N ASP A 57 6.66 -21.23 7.54
CA ASP A 57 8.05 -21.21 7.98
C ASP A 57 8.76 -19.89 7.65
N LEU A 58 8.48 -19.33 6.48
CA LEU A 58 9.01 -18.03 6.09
C LEU A 58 8.52 -16.92 7.03
N MET A 59 7.23 -16.85 7.31
CA MET A 59 6.67 -15.87 8.23
C MET A 59 7.22 -16.01 9.64
N PHE A 60 7.33 -17.25 10.12
CA PHE A 60 7.94 -17.54 11.41
C PHE A 60 9.41 -17.09 11.46
N SER A 61 10.20 -17.36 10.41
CA SER A 61 11.59 -16.92 10.29
C SER A 61 11.79 -15.40 10.22
N LEU A 62 10.74 -14.67 9.85
CA LEU A 62 10.70 -13.21 9.78
C LEU A 62 10.17 -12.56 11.07
N ASN A 63 9.95 -13.35 12.13
CA ASN A 63 9.37 -12.93 13.40
C ASN A 63 7.99 -12.25 13.25
N ALA A 64 7.12 -12.82 12.41
CA ALA A 64 5.73 -12.40 12.32
C ALA A 64 5.05 -12.51 13.69
N THR A 65 4.16 -11.58 14.01
CA THR A 65 3.37 -11.61 15.24
C THR A 65 2.30 -12.72 15.19
N GLU A 66 1.73 -13.09 16.32
CA GLU A 66 0.63 -14.08 16.37
C GLU A 66 -0.53 -13.68 15.44
N ASP A 67 -0.92 -12.40 15.46
CA ASP A 67 -1.95 -11.84 14.56
C ASP A 67 -1.58 -11.93 13.07
N GLN A 68 -0.30 -11.92 12.73
CA GLN A 68 0.19 -12.05 11.37
C GLN A 68 0.37 -13.51 10.94
N LEU A 69 0.55 -14.43 11.89
CA LEU A 69 0.60 -15.86 11.66
C LEU A 69 -0.79 -16.48 11.49
N ASP A 70 -1.84 -15.81 11.97
CA ASP A 70 -3.24 -16.18 11.72
C ASP A 70 -3.72 -15.59 10.39
N PHE A 71 -3.06 -15.98 9.30
CA PHE A 71 -3.36 -15.49 7.96
C PHE A 71 -4.28 -16.45 7.19
N PRO A 72 -5.29 -15.92 6.47
CA PRO A 72 -6.09 -16.74 5.57
C PRO A 72 -5.29 -17.16 4.34
N VAL A 73 -5.55 -18.36 3.84
CA VAL A 73 -4.97 -18.86 2.62
C VAL A 73 -6.05 -19.12 1.58
N ILE A 74 -5.86 -18.55 0.42
CA ILE A 74 -6.72 -18.74 -0.75
C ILE A 74 -5.90 -19.40 -1.85
N TYR A 75 -6.48 -20.42 -2.46
CA TYR A 75 -5.87 -21.18 -3.55
C TYR A 75 -6.59 -20.88 -4.85
N GLY A 76 -5.87 -20.95 -5.97
CA GLY A 76 -6.57 -20.82 -7.23
C GLY A 76 -5.69 -20.71 -8.47
N SER A 77 -6.36 -20.38 -9.57
CA SER A 77 -5.74 -20.08 -10.85
C SER A 77 -6.26 -18.76 -11.39
N ALA A 78 -5.44 -17.73 -11.29
CA ALA A 78 -5.76 -16.44 -11.87
C ALA A 78 -5.95 -16.50 -13.39
N LYS A 79 -5.25 -17.43 -14.07
CA LYS A 79 -5.41 -17.68 -15.50
C LYS A 79 -6.81 -18.20 -15.84
N ASN A 80 -7.37 -19.03 -14.97
CA ASN A 80 -8.68 -19.64 -15.17
C ASN A 80 -9.78 -18.91 -14.40
N ASN A 81 -9.48 -17.75 -13.80
CA ASN A 81 -10.42 -16.85 -13.11
C ASN A 81 -11.19 -17.49 -11.94
N TRP A 82 -10.54 -18.35 -11.16
CA TRP A 82 -11.16 -18.91 -9.97
C TRP A 82 -10.24 -18.89 -8.76
N MET A 83 -10.82 -18.75 -7.57
CA MET A 83 -10.17 -18.82 -6.25
C MET A 83 -11.04 -19.59 -5.28
N SER A 84 -10.44 -20.34 -4.35
CA SER A 84 -11.14 -21.18 -3.37
C SER A 84 -10.35 -21.25 -2.06
N THR A 85 -11.02 -21.57 -0.98
CA THR A 85 -10.39 -21.92 0.31
C THR A 85 -9.81 -23.34 0.33
N ASP A 86 -10.21 -24.18 -0.62
CA ASP A 86 -9.70 -25.54 -0.83
C ASP A 86 -9.24 -25.71 -2.28
N TRP A 87 -7.97 -26.00 -2.50
CA TRP A 87 -7.40 -26.12 -3.84
C TRP A 87 -7.92 -27.32 -4.63
N LYS A 88 -8.53 -28.31 -3.95
CA LYS A 88 -9.15 -29.49 -4.56
C LYS A 88 -10.57 -29.22 -5.06
N THR A 89 -11.15 -28.09 -4.64
CA THR A 89 -12.52 -27.71 -4.96
C THR A 89 -12.56 -26.36 -5.70
N PRO A 90 -12.29 -26.35 -7.01
CA PRO A 90 -12.34 -25.13 -7.81
C PRO A 90 -13.72 -24.48 -7.79
N THR A 91 -13.73 -23.16 -7.74
CA THR A 91 -14.95 -22.33 -7.92
C THR A 91 -14.99 -21.77 -9.36
N GLU A 92 -16.01 -20.98 -9.66
CA GLU A 92 -16.16 -20.33 -10.98
C GLU A 92 -15.79 -18.84 -10.99
N ASN A 93 -15.27 -18.30 -9.88
CA ASN A 93 -15.06 -16.87 -9.72
C ASN A 93 -13.97 -16.55 -8.68
N LEU A 94 -13.73 -15.25 -8.48
CA LEU A 94 -12.73 -14.71 -7.52
C LEU A 94 -13.36 -14.27 -6.18
N ILE A 95 -14.64 -14.50 -5.98
CA ILE A 95 -15.37 -14.04 -4.76
C ILE A 95 -14.70 -14.53 -3.48
N PRO A 96 -14.24 -15.80 -3.34
CA PRO A 96 -13.57 -16.24 -2.11
C PRO A 96 -12.33 -15.40 -1.73
N LEU A 97 -11.58 -14.89 -2.70
CA LEU A 97 -10.48 -13.96 -2.43
C LEU A 97 -10.98 -12.60 -1.95
N LEU A 98 -12.03 -12.08 -2.59
CA LEU A 98 -12.59 -10.77 -2.20
C LEU A 98 -13.21 -10.83 -0.80
N ASP A 99 -13.90 -11.91 -0.48
CA ASP A 99 -14.47 -12.15 0.85
C ASP A 99 -13.36 -12.23 1.91
N ALA A 100 -12.27 -12.97 1.63
CA ALA A 100 -11.12 -13.04 2.53
C ALA A 100 -10.47 -11.68 2.77
N ILE A 101 -10.37 -10.83 1.74
CA ILE A 101 -9.85 -9.45 1.90
C ILE A 101 -10.77 -8.63 2.82
N ILE A 102 -12.10 -8.69 2.60
CA ILE A 102 -13.07 -7.93 3.40
C ILE A 102 -13.07 -8.40 4.86
N GLU A 103 -12.92 -9.70 5.10
CA GLU A 103 -12.96 -10.30 6.44
C GLU A 103 -11.68 -10.04 7.24
N HIS A 104 -10.50 -10.16 6.60
CA HIS A 104 -9.22 -10.17 7.30
C HIS A 104 -8.44 -8.85 7.23
N ILE A 105 -8.66 -8.02 6.22
CA ILE A 105 -7.99 -6.72 6.13
C ILE A 105 -8.85 -5.66 6.82
N PRO A 106 -8.29 -4.94 7.81
CA PRO A 106 -9.05 -3.91 8.51
C PRO A 106 -9.42 -2.75 7.57
N ALA A 107 -10.62 -2.21 7.76
CA ALA A 107 -11.02 -1.00 7.05
C ALA A 107 -10.10 0.19 7.40
N PRO A 108 -9.90 1.15 6.49
CA PRO A 108 -9.12 2.35 6.75
C PRO A 108 -9.63 3.11 7.98
N LYS A 109 -8.71 3.47 8.88
CA LYS A 109 -9.07 4.29 10.04
C LYS A 109 -9.42 5.70 9.59
N GLN A 110 -10.60 6.17 9.98
CA GLN A 110 -11.01 7.55 9.79
C GLN A 110 -10.72 8.34 11.06
N LEU A 111 -9.77 9.27 10.98
CA LEU A 111 -9.36 10.11 12.10
C LEU A 111 -9.82 11.56 11.84
N GLU A 112 -10.59 12.11 12.76
CA GLU A 112 -11.00 13.52 12.71
C GLU A 112 -9.89 14.43 13.24
N GLY A 113 -9.89 15.69 12.79
CA GLY A 113 -8.94 16.72 13.22
C GLY A 113 -8.37 17.52 12.08
N THR A 114 -7.26 18.20 12.36
CA THR A 114 -6.52 18.99 11.37
C THR A 114 -5.97 18.10 10.25
N PRO A 115 -6.00 18.55 8.99
CA PRO A 115 -5.59 17.74 7.85
C PRO A 115 -4.11 17.35 7.92
N GLN A 116 -3.84 16.09 7.58
CA GLN A 116 -2.51 15.53 7.61
C GLN A 116 -2.37 14.43 6.55
N MET A 117 -1.43 14.58 5.63
CA MET A 117 -1.16 13.61 4.56
C MET A 117 0.33 13.42 4.37
N LEU A 118 0.80 12.18 4.45
CA LEU A 118 2.19 11.83 4.12
C LEU A 118 2.33 11.63 2.62
N ILE A 119 3.30 12.30 2.00
CA ILE A 119 3.64 12.11 0.59
C ILE A 119 4.48 10.85 0.46
N THR A 120 3.94 9.84 -0.22
CA THR A 120 4.57 8.52 -0.35
C THR A 120 5.03 8.21 -1.75
N SER A 121 4.48 8.92 -2.75
CA SER A 121 4.84 8.75 -4.15
C SER A 121 4.78 10.08 -4.89
N LEU A 122 5.55 10.16 -5.97
CA LEU A 122 5.57 11.29 -6.89
C LEU A 122 5.05 10.82 -8.24
N ASP A 123 4.21 11.64 -8.84
CA ASP A 123 3.83 11.47 -10.22
C ASP A 123 4.07 12.76 -11.00
N TYR A 124 4.02 12.69 -12.31
CA TYR A 124 4.30 13.83 -13.18
C TYR A 124 3.32 13.88 -14.36
N SER A 125 2.83 15.06 -14.62
CA SER A 125 2.07 15.35 -15.82
C SER A 125 2.73 16.51 -16.57
N SER A 126 2.84 16.39 -17.89
CA SER A 126 3.37 17.48 -18.73
C SER A 126 2.54 18.77 -18.64
N TYR A 127 1.28 18.66 -18.22
CA TYR A 127 0.35 19.79 -18.10
C TYR A 127 0.36 20.44 -16.70
N THR A 128 0.36 19.63 -15.64
CA THR A 128 0.23 20.11 -14.26
C THR A 128 1.54 20.07 -13.47
N GLY A 129 2.61 19.51 -14.05
CA GLY A 129 3.90 19.34 -13.38
C GLY A 129 3.92 18.18 -12.39
N ARG A 130 4.62 18.37 -11.27
CA ARG A 130 4.75 17.36 -10.19
C ARG A 130 3.46 17.22 -9.43
N ILE A 131 3.12 15.98 -9.12
CA ILE A 131 1.89 15.60 -8.41
C ILE A 131 2.29 14.79 -7.17
N ALA A 132 1.85 15.26 -6.00
CA ALA A 132 2.09 14.56 -4.75
C ALA A 132 1.00 13.49 -4.54
N VAL A 133 1.41 12.24 -4.34
CA VAL A 133 0.48 11.14 -4.06
C VAL A 133 0.73 10.61 -2.65
N GLY A 134 -0.35 10.39 -1.91
CA GLY A 134 -0.28 9.87 -0.56
C GLY A 134 -1.65 9.54 0.02
N ARG A 135 -1.64 9.03 1.24
CA ARG A 135 -2.85 8.74 2.00
C ARG A 135 -3.12 9.88 2.99
N VAL A 136 -4.36 10.33 3.05
CA VAL A 136 -4.81 11.26 4.08
C VAL A 136 -4.86 10.51 5.42
N HIS A 137 -3.97 10.87 6.33
CA HIS A 137 -3.86 10.21 7.62
C HIS A 137 -4.95 10.68 8.60
N ARG A 138 -5.23 11.99 8.61
CA ARG A 138 -6.20 12.62 9.50
C ARG A 138 -6.90 13.79 8.80
N GLY A 139 -8.14 14.06 9.21
CA GLY A 139 -8.93 15.19 8.73
C GLY A 139 -9.35 15.08 7.28
N THR A 140 -9.55 16.22 6.64
CA THR A 140 -10.03 16.29 5.25
C THR A 140 -9.24 17.34 4.48
N LEU A 141 -8.69 16.97 3.34
CA LEU A 141 -8.11 17.89 2.37
C LEU A 141 -9.19 18.40 1.41
N LYS A 142 -9.11 19.66 1.02
CA LYS A 142 -10.06 20.29 0.09
C LYS A 142 -9.34 21.01 -1.04
N GLU A 143 -9.96 21.05 -2.22
CA GLU A 143 -9.48 21.89 -3.32
C GLU A 143 -9.45 23.38 -2.89
N GLY A 144 -8.42 24.10 -3.27
CA GLY A 144 -8.24 25.49 -2.90
C GLY A 144 -7.79 25.75 -1.46
N MET A 145 -7.57 24.70 -0.66
CA MET A 145 -7.16 24.82 0.74
C MET A 145 -5.73 25.33 0.86
N ASN A 146 -5.50 26.27 1.78
CA ASN A 146 -4.16 26.64 2.18
C ASN A 146 -3.61 25.58 3.14
N ILE A 147 -2.35 25.22 2.96
CA ILE A 147 -1.67 24.17 3.73
C ILE A 147 -0.25 24.59 4.08
N THR A 148 0.34 23.90 5.02
CA THR A 148 1.78 23.94 5.29
C THR A 148 2.40 22.62 4.89
N LEU A 149 3.40 22.69 4.02
CA LEU A 149 4.26 21.54 3.70
C LEU A 149 5.36 21.49 4.75
N ALA A 150 5.35 20.46 5.58
CA ALA A 150 6.41 20.16 6.52
C ALA A 150 7.41 19.21 5.85
N LYS A 151 8.63 19.69 5.63
CA LYS A 151 9.70 18.94 4.98
C LYS A 151 10.45 18.05 5.95
N ARG A 152 11.12 17.04 5.42
CA ARG A 152 11.96 16.11 6.19
C ARG A 152 13.08 16.77 6.98
N ASP A 153 13.60 17.91 6.51
CA ASP A 153 14.62 18.72 7.18
C ASP A 153 14.06 19.62 8.31
N GLY A 154 12.75 19.55 8.56
CA GLY A 154 12.05 20.35 9.55
C GLY A 154 11.61 21.72 9.05
N SER A 155 11.91 22.09 7.82
CA SER A 155 11.44 23.36 7.25
C SER A 155 9.96 23.33 6.93
N LEU A 156 9.28 24.47 7.11
CA LEU A 156 7.86 24.65 6.89
C LEU A 156 7.64 25.62 5.72
N VAL A 157 6.94 25.16 4.70
CA VAL A 157 6.65 25.95 3.49
C VAL A 157 5.14 26.10 3.33
N LYS A 158 4.66 27.32 3.33
CA LYS A 158 3.24 27.61 3.08
C LYS A 158 2.92 27.43 1.61
N SER A 159 1.84 26.72 1.31
CA SER A 159 1.39 26.41 -0.04
C SER A 159 -0.12 26.34 -0.14
N LYS A 160 -0.63 26.07 -1.34
CA LYS A 160 -2.05 25.94 -1.61
C LYS A 160 -2.32 24.78 -2.55
N ILE A 161 -3.30 23.96 -2.22
CA ILE A 161 -3.81 22.90 -3.09
C ILE A 161 -4.55 23.56 -4.25
N LYS A 162 -4.09 23.34 -5.48
CA LYS A 162 -4.80 23.84 -6.68
C LYS A 162 -5.89 22.86 -7.11
N GLU A 163 -5.54 21.57 -7.18
CA GLU A 163 -6.48 20.52 -7.55
C GLU A 163 -6.25 19.28 -6.70
N LEU A 164 -7.34 18.55 -6.48
CA LEU A 164 -7.37 17.32 -5.71
C LEU A 164 -8.01 16.22 -6.55
N HIS A 165 -7.37 15.05 -6.60
CA HIS A 165 -7.86 13.91 -7.37
C HIS A 165 -7.90 12.65 -6.51
N THR A 166 -8.92 11.82 -6.70
CA THR A 166 -9.00 10.44 -6.21
C THR A 166 -8.69 9.46 -7.34
N PHE A 167 -8.38 8.22 -6.99
CA PHE A 167 -8.14 7.15 -7.95
C PHE A 167 -9.45 6.39 -8.20
N GLU A 168 -9.82 6.22 -9.45
CA GLU A 168 -11.00 5.48 -9.88
C GLU A 168 -10.62 4.56 -11.05
N GLY A 169 -10.62 3.25 -10.80
CA GLY A 169 -10.07 2.27 -11.73
C GLY A 169 -8.59 2.55 -12.06
N LEU A 170 -8.26 2.66 -13.32
CA LEU A 170 -6.90 2.98 -13.80
C LEU A 170 -6.66 4.49 -13.98
N GLY A 171 -7.65 5.31 -13.70
CA GLY A 171 -7.59 6.76 -13.91
C GLY A 171 -7.66 7.56 -12.60
N ARG A 172 -7.69 8.87 -12.80
CA ARG A 172 -7.89 9.83 -11.72
C ARG A 172 -9.13 10.66 -12.00
N LYS A 173 -9.85 10.96 -10.94
CA LYS A 173 -11.04 11.80 -10.98
C LYS A 173 -10.84 12.99 -10.06
N LYS A 174 -11.08 14.18 -10.60
CA LYS A 174 -11.06 15.41 -9.80
C LYS A 174 -12.18 15.35 -8.74
N THR A 175 -11.85 15.82 -7.55
CA THR A 175 -12.77 15.87 -6.40
C THR A 175 -12.57 17.14 -5.60
N ASP A 176 -13.62 17.59 -4.92
CA ASP A 176 -13.57 18.79 -4.10
C ASP A 176 -12.96 18.53 -2.71
N ALA A 177 -13.05 17.29 -2.22
CA ALA A 177 -12.54 16.91 -0.90
C ALA A 177 -12.14 15.43 -0.83
N VAL A 178 -11.14 15.12 0.02
CA VAL A 178 -10.72 13.75 0.35
C VAL A 178 -10.52 13.65 1.86
N SER A 179 -11.15 12.65 2.46
CA SER A 179 -11.13 12.41 3.90
C SER A 179 -10.06 11.43 4.32
N SER A 180 -9.79 11.40 5.62
CA SER A 180 -8.88 10.44 6.28
C SER A 180 -9.19 9.00 5.84
N GLY A 181 -8.14 8.23 5.58
CA GLY A 181 -8.20 6.85 5.11
C GLY A 181 -8.08 6.69 3.59
N ASP A 182 -8.45 7.70 2.81
CA ASP A 182 -8.38 7.66 1.36
C ASP A 182 -7.01 8.07 0.80
N ILE A 183 -6.71 7.57 -0.39
CA ILE A 183 -5.51 7.92 -1.16
C ILE A 183 -5.88 8.99 -2.18
N CYS A 184 -5.08 10.06 -2.24
CA CYS A 184 -5.30 11.13 -3.19
C CYS A 184 -4.02 11.59 -3.88
N ALA A 185 -4.23 12.29 -4.99
CA ALA A 185 -3.19 13.01 -5.72
C ALA A 185 -3.45 14.52 -5.61
N VAL A 186 -2.45 15.26 -5.17
CA VAL A 186 -2.50 16.70 -4.90
C VAL A 186 -1.65 17.42 -5.93
N VAL A 187 -2.24 18.42 -6.58
CA VAL A 187 -1.63 19.25 -7.61
C VAL A 187 -1.47 20.68 -7.13
N GLY A 188 -0.37 21.32 -7.53
CA GLY A 188 -0.12 22.74 -7.29
C GLY A 188 0.72 23.06 -6.06
N ILE A 189 1.32 22.05 -5.46
CA ILE A 189 2.36 22.20 -4.44
C ILE A 189 3.72 22.07 -5.14
N ASP A 190 4.64 22.98 -4.87
CA ASP A 190 5.98 22.95 -5.44
C ASP A 190 7.04 22.55 -4.38
N GLY A 191 8.14 21.97 -4.86
CA GLY A 191 9.31 21.68 -4.03
C GLY A 191 9.13 20.61 -2.96
N PHE A 192 8.13 19.75 -3.09
CA PHE A 192 7.92 18.62 -2.18
C PHE A 192 8.74 17.40 -2.58
N GLU A 193 9.00 16.53 -1.61
CA GLU A 193 9.69 15.25 -1.78
C GLU A 193 8.93 14.12 -1.09
N ILE A 194 9.31 12.87 -1.39
CA ILE A 194 8.76 11.70 -0.70
C ILE A 194 9.18 11.76 0.78
N GLY A 195 8.20 11.58 1.67
CA GLY A 195 8.38 11.67 3.12
C GLY A 195 8.05 13.03 3.71
N ASP A 196 7.78 14.05 2.87
CA ASP A 196 7.21 15.32 3.35
C ASP A 196 5.75 15.13 3.76
N THR A 197 5.26 15.98 4.67
CA THR A 197 3.88 15.95 5.15
C THR A 197 3.13 17.22 4.75
N ILE A 198 1.97 17.05 4.14
CA ILE A 198 0.99 18.12 3.98
C ILE A 198 0.24 18.24 5.30
N CYS A 199 0.30 19.41 5.93
CA CYS A 199 -0.28 19.69 7.23
C CYS A 199 -1.27 20.86 7.17
N ASP A 200 -1.98 21.04 8.28
CA ASP A 200 -2.77 22.24 8.52
C ASP A 200 -1.93 23.53 8.38
N PHE A 201 -2.59 24.59 7.92
CA PHE A 201 -1.92 25.86 7.62
C PHE A 201 -1.38 26.58 8.85
N GLU A 202 -2.13 26.53 9.95
CA GLU A 202 -1.80 27.26 11.19
C GLU A 202 -1.06 26.39 12.19
N ASN A 203 -1.44 25.11 12.29
CA ASN A 203 -0.90 24.16 13.25
C ASN A 203 -0.27 22.95 12.50
N PRO A 204 0.91 23.10 11.92
CA PRO A 204 1.54 22.01 11.19
C PRO A 204 2.03 20.92 12.13
N GLU A 205 1.54 19.69 11.92
CA GLU A 205 1.94 18.49 12.66
C GLU A 205 2.51 17.48 11.66
N PRO A 206 3.84 17.39 11.48
CA PRO A 206 4.45 16.45 10.55
C PRO A 206 4.29 15.02 11.03
N LEU A 207 4.09 14.10 10.09
CA LEU A 207 4.17 12.66 10.33
C LEU A 207 5.65 12.22 10.38
N PRO A 208 5.97 11.12 11.07
CA PRO A 208 7.31 10.54 11.02
C PRO A 208 7.73 10.30 9.57
N PRO A 209 8.95 10.69 9.18
CA PRO A 209 9.42 10.48 7.83
C PRO A 209 9.52 8.99 7.50
N ILE A 210 9.32 8.65 6.22
CA ILE A 210 9.52 7.28 5.74
C ILE A 210 11.00 6.94 5.88
N ALA A 211 11.30 5.82 6.55
CA ALA A 211 12.65 5.27 6.58
C ALA A 211 13.01 4.80 5.16
N ILE A 212 13.97 5.46 4.55
CA ILE A 212 14.52 5.09 3.24
C ILE A 212 15.84 4.39 3.51
N ASP A 213 15.97 3.15 3.02
CA ASP A 213 17.24 2.43 3.08
C ASP A 213 18.29 3.20 2.25
N GLU A 214 19.49 3.36 2.78
CA GLU A 214 20.58 4.03 2.04
C GLU A 214 20.96 3.21 0.81
N PRO A 215 21.28 3.87 -0.33
CA PRO A 215 21.70 3.17 -1.53
C PRO A 215 23.01 2.39 -1.27
N THR A 216 22.98 1.09 -1.57
CA THR A 216 24.12 0.19 -1.40
C THR A 216 25.18 0.30 -2.51
N MET A 217 24.83 0.94 -3.63
CA MET A 217 25.73 1.16 -4.78
C MET A 217 25.52 2.53 -5.39
N SER A 218 26.62 3.18 -5.77
CA SER A 218 26.61 4.40 -6.60
C SER A 218 27.22 4.09 -7.97
N MET A 219 26.58 4.54 -9.05
CA MET A 219 27.13 4.48 -10.40
C MET A 219 27.34 5.90 -10.94
N LEU A 220 28.49 6.14 -11.54
CA LEU A 220 28.77 7.36 -12.28
C LEU A 220 28.43 7.11 -13.76
N PHE A 221 27.53 7.90 -14.29
CA PHE A 221 27.29 7.94 -15.73
C PHE A 221 28.14 9.08 -16.32
N THR A 222 29.15 8.72 -17.11
CA THR A 222 30.02 9.66 -17.86
C THR A 222 29.65 9.68 -19.32
#